data_27a8aa3e997b3a00a1756ef00762d852
#
_entry.id   27a8aa3e997b3a00a1756ef00762d852
#
_cell.length_a   1.000
_cell.length_b   1.000
_cell.length_c   1.000
_cell.angle_alpha   90.00
_cell.angle_beta   90.00
_cell.angle_gamma   90.00
#
_symmetry.space_group_name_H-M   'P 1'
#
loop_
_entity.id
_entity.type
_entity.pdbx_description
1 polymer ?
#
loop_
_entity_poly.entity_id
_entity_poly.type
_entity_poly.pdbx_seq_one_letter_code
_entity_poly.pdbx_strand_id
1 'polypeptide(L)'
;ATANVGLASDIIAFPGMDYCNLATSRSIPIAQGIAERMKELGTEREVGDLKIKISGCVNACGHHHVGHIGILGLDRAGAENYQITLGGDGTESAALGERTGPGFPAGEVVGTVERLIGAYLELRSDEGETFLKTYRRVGMQPFKAALYADLAGGGAPEL
;
A
#
# COMPACT_ATOMS: atom_id res chain seq x y z
N ALA A 1 21.69 -15.15 -4.14
CA ALA A 1 20.50 -14.29 -4.03
C ALA A 1 19.26 -15.17 -4.04
N THR A 2 18.43 -15.10 -3.02
CA THR A 2 17.13 -15.78 -2.98
C THR A 2 16.08 -14.89 -3.63
N ALA A 3 15.27 -15.46 -4.52
CA ALA A 3 14.15 -14.71 -5.12
C ALA A 3 13.09 -14.41 -4.06
N ASN A 4 12.50 -13.21 -4.13
CA ASN A 4 11.44 -12.76 -3.20
C ASN A 4 10.04 -13.28 -3.62
N VAL A 5 9.97 -14.15 -4.61
CA VAL A 5 8.70 -14.64 -5.16
C VAL A 5 7.82 -15.25 -4.07
N GLY A 6 6.61 -14.74 -3.96
CA GLY A 6 5.63 -15.17 -2.95
C GLY A 6 5.85 -14.63 -1.54
N LEU A 7 6.83 -13.75 -1.33
CA LEU A 7 6.96 -12.97 -0.10
C LEU A 7 6.22 -11.62 -0.22
N ALA A 8 5.86 -11.04 0.90
CA ALA A 8 5.21 -9.71 0.91
C ALA A 8 6.14 -8.57 0.39
N SER A 9 7.44 -8.83 0.31
CA SER A 9 8.43 -7.94 -0.32
C SER A 9 8.49 -8.09 -1.86
N ASP A 10 7.73 -9.02 -2.45
CA ASP A 10 7.55 -9.14 -3.90
C ASP A 10 6.56 -8.08 -4.40
N ILE A 11 7.03 -6.84 -4.39
CA ILE A 11 6.22 -5.66 -4.72
C ILE A 11 6.28 -5.40 -6.22
N ILE A 12 5.12 -5.26 -6.85
CA ILE A 12 5.03 -4.86 -8.26
C ILE A 12 4.96 -3.33 -8.32
N ALA A 13 6.02 -2.71 -8.83
CA ALA A 13 6.07 -1.27 -9.03
C ALA A 13 6.34 -0.95 -10.50
N PHE A 14 5.47 -0.17 -11.14
CA PHE A 14 5.79 0.41 -12.44
C PHE A 14 6.80 1.55 -12.24
N PRO A 15 7.86 1.66 -13.07
CA PRO A 15 9.04 2.46 -12.76
C PRO A 15 8.81 3.94 -12.42
N GLY A 16 7.74 4.55 -12.91
CA GLY A 16 7.46 5.95 -12.62
C GLY A 16 8.41 6.90 -13.34
N MET A 17 8.67 8.06 -12.75
CA MET A 17 9.40 9.19 -13.37
C MET A 17 10.85 8.85 -13.76
N ASP A 18 11.45 7.83 -13.19
CA ASP A 18 12.82 7.46 -13.51
C ASP A 18 12.96 6.88 -14.92
N TYR A 19 11.87 6.33 -15.50
CA TYR A 19 11.87 5.66 -16.78
C TYR A 19 10.64 5.98 -17.67
N CYS A 20 9.68 6.74 -17.17
CA CYS A 20 8.44 7.03 -17.88
C CYS A 20 8.14 8.52 -17.93
N ASN A 21 8.12 9.11 -19.13
CA ASN A 21 7.86 10.54 -19.32
C ASN A 21 6.43 10.98 -18.95
N LEU A 22 5.51 10.03 -18.81
CA LEU A 22 4.12 10.31 -18.43
C LEU A 22 3.87 10.20 -16.92
N ALA A 23 4.84 9.69 -16.17
CA ALA A 23 4.68 9.48 -14.74
C ALA A 23 4.76 10.81 -13.97
N THR A 24 4.04 10.84 -12.85
CA THR A 24 3.97 12.01 -11.96
C THR A 24 4.66 11.75 -10.61
N SER A 25 5.18 10.55 -10.41
CA SER A 25 5.83 10.14 -9.16
C SER A 25 6.87 9.05 -9.38
N ARG A 26 7.75 8.89 -8.39
CA ARG A 26 8.83 7.89 -8.38
C ARG A 26 8.43 6.69 -7.55
N SER A 27 7.94 5.65 -8.21
CA SER A 27 7.44 4.44 -7.55
C SER A 27 8.54 3.49 -7.04
N ILE A 28 9.70 3.43 -7.72
CA ILE A 28 10.80 2.52 -7.35
C ILE A 28 11.33 2.78 -5.94
N PRO A 29 11.70 4.02 -5.55
CA PRO A 29 12.17 4.29 -4.19
C PRO A 29 11.12 3.92 -3.12
N ILE A 30 9.85 4.11 -3.40
CA ILE A 30 8.75 3.73 -2.50
C ILE A 30 8.72 2.20 -2.32
N ALA A 31 8.77 1.44 -3.42
CA ALA A 31 8.78 -0.01 -3.37
C ALA A 31 10.00 -0.56 -2.60
N GLN A 32 11.17 0.00 -2.87
CA GLN A 32 12.41 -0.39 -2.17
C GLN A 32 12.33 -0.08 -0.67
N GLY A 33 11.85 1.10 -0.31
CA GLY A 33 11.70 1.49 1.10
C GLY A 33 10.73 0.59 1.86
N ILE A 34 9.61 0.20 1.23
CA ILE A 34 8.65 -0.73 1.83
C ILE A 34 9.29 -2.11 2.01
N ALA A 35 9.95 -2.64 0.98
CA ALA A 35 10.59 -3.96 1.04
C ALA A 35 11.70 -4.01 2.10
N GLU A 36 12.54 -2.99 2.16
CA GLU A 36 13.59 -2.87 3.18
C GLU A 36 13.00 -2.83 4.60
N ARG A 37 11.97 -2.02 4.80
CA ARG A 37 11.31 -1.89 6.10
C ARG A 37 10.65 -3.19 6.56
N MET A 38 9.98 -3.90 5.66
CA MET A 38 9.41 -5.22 5.97
C MET A 38 10.48 -6.24 6.35
N LYS A 39 11.63 -6.20 5.66
CA LYS A 39 12.76 -7.05 5.96
C LYS A 39 13.39 -6.73 7.32
N GLU A 40 13.59 -5.46 7.63
CA GLU A 40 14.10 -5.01 8.94
C GLU A 40 13.19 -5.47 10.09
N LEU A 41 11.88 -5.39 9.92
CA LEU A 41 10.89 -5.81 10.89
C LEU A 41 10.68 -7.34 10.94
N GLY A 42 11.22 -8.08 9.98
CA GLY A 42 11.01 -9.53 9.86
C GLY A 42 9.59 -9.93 9.48
N THR A 43 8.77 -9.00 9.01
CA THR A 43 7.34 -9.23 8.72
C THR A 43 7.07 -9.85 7.36
N GLU A 44 8.00 -9.86 6.43
CA GLU A 44 7.79 -10.33 5.06
C GLU A 44 7.31 -11.79 4.94
N ARG A 45 7.72 -12.65 5.88
CA ARG A 45 7.28 -14.05 5.97
C ARG A 45 6.02 -14.22 6.82
N GLU A 46 5.91 -13.42 7.86
CA GLU A 46 4.77 -13.44 8.79
C GLU A 46 3.47 -13.01 8.12
N VAL A 47 3.55 -12.07 7.20
CA VAL A 47 2.39 -11.50 6.50
C VAL A 47 1.75 -12.49 5.51
N GLY A 48 2.53 -13.43 4.97
CA GLY A 48 2.04 -14.42 4.02
C GLY A 48 1.66 -13.80 2.66
N ASP A 49 0.52 -14.18 2.11
CA ASP A 49 0.06 -13.72 0.80
C ASP A 49 -0.46 -12.27 0.87
N LEU A 50 0.45 -11.34 0.64
CA LEU A 50 0.15 -9.92 0.53
C LEU A 50 0.74 -9.37 -0.78
N LYS A 51 -0.12 -8.82 -1.62
CA LYS A 51 0.28 -8.23 -2.91
C LYS A 51 0.19 -6.70 -2.86
N ILE A 52 1.34 -6.06 -2.91
CA ILE A 52 1.47 -4.61 -2.98
C ILE A 52 1.76 -4.21 -4.42
N LYS A 53 0.96 -3.31 -4.97
CA LYS A 53 1.09 -2.84 -6.36
C LYS A 53 1.15 -1.32 -6.40
N ILE A 54 2.15 -0.79 -7.09
CA ILE A 54 2.42 0.65 -7.14
C ILE A 54 2.37 1.14 -8.58
N SER A 55 1.61 2.19 -8.81
CA SER A 55 1.55 2.92 -10.08
C SER A 55 2.07 4.34 -9.91
N GLY A 56 2.94 4.79 -10.81
CA GLY A 56 3.54 6.12 -10.77
C GLY A 56 2.67 7.24 -11.37
N CYS A 57 1.49 6.91 -11.91
CA CYS A 57 0.51 7.88 -12.42
C CYS A 57 -0.87 7.24 -12.62
N VAL A 58 -1.84 8.07 -12.98
CA VAL A 58 -3.24 7.67 -13.22
C VAL A 58 -3.44 6.61 -14.31
N ASN A 59 -2.45 6.41 -15.19
CA ASN A 59 -2.50 5.34 -16.21
C ASN A 59 -2.45 3.93 -15.59
N ALA A 60 -2.14 3.82 -14.31
CA ALA A 60 -2.27 2.60 -13.54
C ALA A 60 -1.48 1.39 -14.06
N CYS A 61 -0.35 1.62 -14.74
CA CYS A 61 0.47 0.57 -15.35
C CYS A 61 0.97 -0.46 -14.34
N GLY A 62 1.10 -0.12 -13.06
CA GLY A 62 1.40 -1.04 -11.96
C GLY A 62 0.19 -1.83 -11.47
N HIS A 63 -0.99 -1.63 -12.07
CA HIS A 63 -2.24 -2.31 -11.70
C HIS A 63 -2.60 -2.19 -10.21
N HIS A 64 -2.38 -1.02 -9.62
CA HIS A 64 -2.65 -0.78 -8.20
C HIS A 64 -4.10 -1.08 -7.79
N HIS A 65 -5.07 -0.95 -8.71
CA HIS A 65 -6.48 -1.22 -8.46
C HIS A 65 -6.77 -2.64 -7.96
N VAL A 66 -5.95 -3.62 -8.35
CA VAL A 66 -6.11 -5.02 -7.99
C VAL A 66 -5.03 -5.52 -7.02
N GLY A 67 -4.24 -4.62 -6.45
CA GLY A 67 -3.35 -4.94 -5.33
C GLY A 67 -4.14 -5.09 -4.04
N HIS A 68 -3.75 -6.01 -3.16
CA HIS A 68 -4.31 -6.08 -1.81
C HIS A 68 -4.10 -4.74 -1.09
N ILE A 69 -2.89 -4.17 -1.26
CA ILE A 69 -2.59 -2.77 -1.00
C ILE A 69 -2.19 -2.15 -2.35
N GLY A 70 -2.97 -1.19 -2.83
CA GLY A 70 -2.68 -0.43 -4.03
C GLY A 70 -2.14 0.94 -3.68
N ILE A 71 -1.11 1.39 -4.38
CA ILE A 71 -0.50 2.70 -4.16
C ILE A 71 -0.45 3.44 -5.50
N LEU A 72 -1.09 4.60 -5.56
CA LEU A 72 -1.13 5.45 -6.74
C LEU A 72 -0.38 6.75 -6.46
N GLY A 73 0.68 6.99 -7.22
CA GLY A 73 1.39 8.26 -7.20
C GLY A 73 0.67 9.34 -8.00
N LEU A 74 0.56 10.51 -7.41
CA LEU A 74 -0.08 11.70 -7.97
C LEU A 74 0.83 12.90 -7.78
N ASP A 75 0.76 13.86 -8.69
CA ASP A 75 1.31 15.18 -8.48
C ASP A 75 0.24 16.06 -7.83
N ARG A 76 0.60 16.70 -6.75
CA ARG A 76 -0.25 17.66 -6.07
C ARG A 76 0.50 18.98 -5.89
N ALA A 77 0.27 19.90 -6.81
CA ALA A 77 0.92 21.21 -6.83
C ALA A 77 2.46 21.14 -6.83
N GLY A 78 3.03 20.21 -7.61
CA GLY A 78 4.48 20.01 -7.73
C GLY A 78 5.09 19.08 -6.66
N ALA A 79 4.29 18.53 -5.75
CA ALA A 79 4.73 17.57 -4.74
C ALA A 79 4.18 16.17 -5.03
N GLU A 80 5.03 15.14 -4.88
CA GLU A 80 4.60 13.76 -4.97
C GLU A 80 3.68 13.42 -3.79
N ASN A 81 2.48 12.91 -4.11
CA ASN A 81 1.49 12.46 -3.15
C ASN A 81 1.02 11.07 -3.54
N TYR A 82 0.76 10.23 -2.57
CA TYR A 82 0.40 8.83 -2.80
C TYR A 82 -0.93 8.49 -2.17
N GLN A 83 -1.84 7.99 -3.00
CA GLN A 83 -3.14 7.51 -2.58
C GLN A 83 -3.09 6.01 -2.34
N ILE A 84 -3.69 5.55 -1.26
CA ILE A 84 -3.73 4.14 -0.89
C ILE A 84 -5.14 3.58 -1.07
N THR A 85 -5.20 2.40 -1.68
CA THR A 85 -6.41 1.59 -1.83
C THR A 85 -6.21 0.23 -1.16
N LEU A 86 -7.26 -0.34 -0.62
CA LEU A 86 -7.24 -1.64 0.05
C LEU A 86 -8.30 -2.57 -0.53
N GLY A 87 -8.02 -3.86 -0.47
CA GLY A 87 -9.00 -4.90 -0.79
C GLY A 87 -9.12 -5.24 -2.28
N GLY A 88 -8.20 -4.77 -3.13
CA GLY A 88 -8.14 -5.22 -4.52
C GLY A 88 -7.74 -6.69 -4.61
N ASP A 89 -8.19 -7.36 -5.67
CA ASP A 89 -7.88 -8.75 -5.95
C ASP A 89 -7.80 -8.96 -7.46
N GLY A 90 -6.67 -9.45 -7.94
CA GLY A 90 -6.44 -9.73 -9.36
C GLY A 90 -6.68 -11.18 -9.75
N THR A 91 -7.23 -12.01 -8.85
CA THR A 91 -7.56 -13.42 -9.09
C THR A 91 -8.96 -13.59 -9.68
N GLU A 92 -9.44 -14.83 -9.76
CA GLU A 92 -10.81 -15.15 -10.20
C GLU A 92 -11.89 -14.51 -9.35
N SER A 93 -11.57 -14.15 -8.09
CA SER A 93 -12.45 -13.40 -7.18
C SER A 93 -12.28 -11.88 -7.32
N ALA A 94 -12.03 -11.41 -8.52
CA ALA A 94 -11.64 -10.04 -8.86
C ALA A 94 -12.41 -8.96 -8.09
N ALA A 95 -11.67 -8.03 -7.50
CA ALA A 95 -12.22 -6.86 -6.84
C ALA A 95 -11.31 -5.65 -7.05
N LEU A 96 -11.89 -4.47 -7.15
CA LEU A 96 -11.14 -3.22 -7.14
C LEU A 96 -10.92 -2.75 -5.70
N GLY A 97 -9.72 -2.23 -5.42
CA GLY A 97 -9.41 -1.64 -4.12
C GLY A 97 -10.24 -0.40 -3.84
N GLU A 98 -10.61 -0.23 -2.59
CA GLU A 98 -11.30 0.97 -2.11
C GLU A 98 -10.31 1.99 -1.57
N ARG A 99 -10.53 3.26 -1.86
CA ARG A 99 -9.72 4.37 -1.39
C ARG A 99 -9.83 4.55 0.12
N THR A 100 -8.69 4.67 0.81
CA THR A 100 -8.68 4.87 2.26
C THR A 100 -9.07 6.28 2.69
N GLY A 101 -8.74 7.29 1.88
CA GLY A 101 -8.98 8.69 2.21
C GLY A 101 -7.94 9.61 1.54
N PRO A 102 -7.57 10.73 2.18
CA PRO A 102 -6.54 11.64 1.68
C PRO A 102 -5.21 10.91 1.44
N GLY A 103 -4.46 11.37 0.42
CA GLY A 103 -3.15 10.82 0.10
C GLY A 103 -2.07 11.23 1.10
N PHE A 104 -0.91 10.59 0.99
CA PHE A 104 0.24 10.80 1.86
C PHE A 104 1.42 11.36 1.06
N PRO A 105 2.23 12.27 1.64
CA PRO A 105 3.49 12.68 1.05
C PRO A 105 4.45 11.48 0.87
N ALA A 106 5.35 11.56 -0.12
CA ALA A 106 6.29 10.48 -0.42
C ALA A 106 7.07 9.99 0.82
N GLY A 107 7.49 10.88 1.70
CA GLY A 107 8.23 10.55 2.91
C GLY A 107 7.45 9.77 3.97
N GLU A 108 6.13 9.72 3.88
CA GLU A 108 5.26 9.05 4.85
C GLU A 108 4.72 7.70 4.37
N VAL A 109 4.87 7.37 3.09
CA VAL A 109 4.26 6.17 2.50
C VAL A 109 4.77 4.88 3.13
N VAL A 110 6.07 4.75 3.34
CA VAL A 110 6.67 3.55 3.95
C VAL A 110 6.12 3.32 5.36
N GLY A 111 6.09 4.36 6.19
CA GLY A 111 5.51 4.30 7.53
C GLY A 111 4.02 4.02 7.53
N THR A 112 3.31 4.51 6.51
CA THR A 112 1.88 4.26 6.32
C THR A 112 1.60 2.78 6.00
N VAL A 113 2.39 2.19 5.11
CA VAL A 113 2.29 0.75 4.79
C VAL A 113 2.66 -0.10 6.01
N GLU A 114 3.68 0.30 6.76
CA GLU A 114 4.04 -0.36 8.03
C GLU A 114 2.85 -0.37 9.02
N ARG A 115 2.16 0.74 9.18
CA ARG A 115 0.95 0.82 10.03
C ARG A 115 -0.18 -0.09 9.53
N LEU A 116 -0.39 -0.18 8.22
CA LEU A 116 -1.36 -1.11 7.63
C LEU A 116 -1.04 -2.56 7.94
N ILE A 117 0.22 -2.95 7.78
CA ILE A 117 0.68 -4.31 8.07
C ILE A 117 0.54 -4.59 9.57
N GLY A 118 0.93 -3.66 10.43
CA GLY A 118 0.75 -3.78 11.87
C GLY A 118 -0.72 -3.96 12.26
N ALA A 119 -1.61 -3.17 11.70
CA ALA A 119 -3.05 -3.31 11.92
C ALA A 119 -3.59 -4.67 11.46
N TYR A 120 -3.15 -5.14 10.30
CA TYR A 120 -3.50 -6.47 9.80
C TYR A 120 -3.07 -7.57 10.79
N LEU A 121 -1.83 -7.53 11.26
CA LEU A 121 -1.31 -8.55 12.19
C LEU A 121 -2.06 -8.56 13.52
N GLU A 122 -2.55 -7.41 13.97
CA GLU A 122 -3.40 -7.31 15.17
C GLU A 122 -4.85 -7.78 14.92
N LEU A 123 -5.39 -7.50 13.74
CA LEU A 123 -6.81 -7.76 13.42
C LEU A 123 -7.07 -9.17 12.91
N ARG A 124 -6.06 -9.86 12.38
CA ARG A 124 -6.24 -11.24 11.89
C ARG A 124 -6.68 -12.17 13.01
N SER A 125 -7.55 -13.11 12.68
CA SER A 125 -8.07 -14.08 13.65
C SER A 125 -7.06 -15.14 14.05
N ASP A 126 -6.17 -15.50 13.14
CA ASP A 126 -5.08 -16.46 13.32
C ASP A 126 -3.94 -16.21 12.34
N GLU A 127 -2.83 -16.90 12.51
CA GLU A 127 -1.65 -16.74 11.65
C GLU A 127 -1.87 -17.15 10.19
N GLY A 128 -2.89 -17.94 9.91
CA GLY A 128 -3.24 -18.38 8.56
C GLY A 128 -4.19 -17.44 7.83
N GLU A 129 -4.81 -16.47 8.53
CA GLU A 129 -5.70 -15.50 7.88
C GLU A 129 -4.89 -14.48 7.07
N THR A 130 -5.12 -14.44 5.75
CA THR A 130 -4.45 -13.51 4.84
C THR A 130 -4.94 -12.08 5.01
N PHE A 131 -4.16 -11.10 4.53
CA PHE A 131 -4.57 -9.69 4.54
C PHE A 131 -5.95 -9.49 3.90
N LEU A 132 -6.17 -10.09 2.75
CA LEU A 132 -7.42 -9.93 2.02
C LEU A 132 -8.62 -10.53 2.77
N LYS A 133 -8.44 -11.70 3.40
CA LYS A 133 -9.46 -12.31 4.25
C LYS A 133 -9.79 -11.45 5.47
N THR A 134 -8.76 -10.94 6.14
CA THR A 134 -8.93 -10.02 7.27
C THR A 134 -9.68 -8.78 6.84
N TYR A 135 -9.27 -8.14 5.76
CA TYR A 135 -9.93 -6.96 5.22
C TYR A 135 -11.40 -7.21 4.88
N ARG A 136 -11.72 -8.32 4.22
CA ARG A 136 -13.10 -8.68 3.88
C ARG A 136 -13.97 -8.95 5.10
N ARG A 137 -13.36 -9.45 6.18
CA ARG A 137 -14.05 -9.73 7.44
C ARG A 137 -14.31 -8.48 8.29
N VAL A 138 -13.31 -7.62 8.46
CA VAL A 138 -13.39 -6.46 9.36
C VAL A 138 -13.76 -5.16 8.65
N GLY A 139 -13.58 -5.08 7.33
CA GLY A 139 -13.85 -3.89 6.53
C GLY A 139 -12.76 -2.83 6.59
N MET A 140 -13.03 -1.68 5.99
CA MET A 140 -12.09 -0.56 5.84
C MET A 140 -11.82 0.18 7.16
N GLN A 141 -12.81 0.29 8.05
CA GLN A 141 -12.76 1.21 9.18
C GLN A 141 -11.57 1.01 10.14
N PRO A 142 -11.24 -0.23 10.57
CA PRO A 142 -10.08 -0.44 11.44
C PRO A 142 -8.76 -0.04 10.79
N PHE A 143 -8.61 -0.31 9.49
CA PHE A 143 -7.42 0.07 8.73
C PHE A 143 -7.33 1.58 8.56
N LYS A 144 -8.44 2.23 8.26
CA LYS A 144 -8.52 3.69 8.14
C LYS A 144 -8.19 4.37 9.48
N ALA A 145 -8.68 3.84 10.58
CA ALA A 145 -8.33 4.33 11.91
C ALA A 145 -6.83 4.24 12.18
N ALA A 146 -6.18 3.12 11.81
CA ALA A 146 -4.73 2.95 11.95
C ALA A 146 -3.93 3.93 11.08
N LEU A 147 -4.41 4.22 9.86
CA LEU A 147 -3.75 5.13 8.93
C LEU A 147 -3.79 6.58 9.37
N TYR A 148 -4.91 7.02 9.91
CA TYR A 148 -5.18 8.42 10.20
C TYR A 148 -5.26 8.72 11.70
N ALA A 149 -4.76 7.83 12.56
CA ALA A 149 -4.75 8.02 14.01
C ALA A 149 -4.05 9.31 14.43
N ASP A 150 -2.94 9.65 13.78
CA ASP A 150 -2.17 10.85 14.08
C ASP A 150 -2.84 12.14 13.57
N LEU A 151 -3.74 12.03 12.59
CA LEU A 151 -4.49 13.16 12.07
C LEU A 151 -5.72 13.51 12.93
N ALA A 152 -6.20 12.58 13.74
CA ALA A 152 -7.30 12.82 14.67
C ALA A 152 -6.88 13.65 15.92
N GLY A 153 -5.57 13.80 16.14
CA GLY A 153 -5.00 14.59 17.23
C GLY A 153 -4.60 16.03 16.85
N GLY A 154 -4.59 16.35 15.56
CA GLY A 154 -4.32 17.70 15.04
C GLY A 154 -5.50 18.14 14.20
N GLY A 155 -6.18 19.22 14.62
CA GLY A 155 -7.38 19.74 13.99
C GLY A 155 -7.32 19.73 12.47
N ALA A 156 -8.37 19.21 11.84
CA ALA A 156 -8.55 19.21 10.40
C ALA A 156 -8.36 20.62 9.84
N PRO A 157 -7.58 20.80 8.77
CA PRO A 157 -7.82 21.95 7.92
C PRO A 157 -9.12 21.64 7.16
N GLU A 158 -10.13 22.41 7.43
CA GLU A 158 -11.33 22.46 6.62
C GLU A 158 -10.94 22.75 5.17
N LEU A 159 -11.43 21.86 4.26
CA LEU A 159 -11.40 21.92 2.78
C LEU A 159 -10.06 21.76 2.11
#